data_ccf5da9b8d802a618658d11b7ba0c100
#
_entry.id   ccf5da9b8d802a618658d11b7ba0c100
#
_cell.length_a   1.000
_cell.length_b   1.000
_cell.length_c   1.000
_cell.angle_alpha   90.00
_cell.angle_beta   90.00
_cell.angle_gamma   90.00
#
_symmetry.space_group_name_H-M   'P 1'
#
loop_
_entity.id
_entity.type
_entity.pdbx_description
1 polymer ?
#
loop_
_entity_poly.entity_id
_entity_poly.type
_entity_poly.pdbx_seq_one_letter_code
_entity_poly.pdbx_strand_id
1 'polypeptide(L)'
;MSLIGDLCDDRKWDLFLENKIAGNTCSDREKEDFRRFVKNRMYRNITEKIQAGEYRFSIPRKKSISKAGTDKRRIVYSFTRKENMVLKMMAYLLHRYDRIFADNLYSYRKDIGVKQAIRRITGVDGLERKYCYKADIHDYFNSVKLEKLLPILEDTVDRQTYDVISMILTNPHVLSEGRILREDSKGIMAGIPISAFLADLYLMDMDFHFQDEGVFYARYADDILILADSEEELEEYMEYVCNHLASKGLSMNPKK
;
A
#
# COMPACT_ATOMS: atom_id res chain seq x y z
N MET A 1 -7.32 -19.68 -9.80
CA MET A 1 -6.26 -20.10 -8.84
C MET A 1 -6.18 -19.06 -7.72
N SER A 2 -6.12 -19.48 -6.45
CA SER A 2 -6.00 -18.56 -5.32
C SER A 2 -4.61 -17.88 -5.31
N LEU A 3 -4.50 -16.70 -4.69
CA LEU A 3 -3.20 -16.01 -4.57
C LEU A 3 -2.20 -16.88 -3.78
N ILE A 4 -2.67 -17.58 -2.74
CA ILE A 4 -1.82 -18.48 -1.95
C ILE A 4 -1.36 -19.69 -2.76
N GLY A 5 -2.20 -20.22 -3.66
CA GLY A 5 -1.77 -21.25 -4.61
C GLY A 5 -0.65 -20.77 -5.54
N ASP A 6 -0.76 -19.54 -6.07
CA ASP A 6 0.31 -18.92 -6.88
C ASP A 6 1.58 -18.62 -6.05
N LEU A 7 1.43 -18.33 -4.76
CA LEU A 7 2.56 -18.15 -3.85
C LEU A 7 3.41 -19.43 -3.68
N CYS A 8 2.81 -20.60 -3.89
CA CYS A 8 3.48 -21.90 -3.85
C CYS A 8 4.03 -22.36 -5.24
N ASP A 9 3.68 -21.69 -6.33
CA ASP A 9 4.11 -22.08 -7.70
C ASP A 9 5.53 -21.54 -7.99
N ASP A 10 6.48 -22.44 -8.16
CA ASP A 10 7.88 -22.13 -8.47
C ASP A 10 8.04 -21.23 -9.72
N ARG A 11 7.20 -21.43 -10.75
CA ARG A 11 7.23 -20.61 -11.98
C ARG A 11 6.88 -19.16 -11.71
N LYS A 12 5.98 -18.90 -10.76
CA LYS A 12 5.63 -17.53 -10.35
C LYS A 12 6.79 -16.84 -9.64
N TRP A 13 7.58 -17.59 -8.86
CA TRP A 13 8.79 -17.08 -8.23
C TRP A 13 9.89 -16.77 -9.24
N ASP A 14 10.05 -17.59 -10.27
CA ASP A 14 11.00 -17.35 -11.33
C ASP A 14 10.64 -16.08 -12.13
N LEU A 15 9.36 -15.88 -12.49
CA LEU A 15 8.85 -14.65 -13.11
C LEU A 15 9.02 -13.42 -12.20
N PHE A 16 8.74 -13.54 -10.92
CA PHE A 16 8.97 -12.48 -9.95
C PHE A 16 10.43 -12.07 -9.88
N LEU A 17 11.34 -13.04 -9.87
CA LEU A 17 12.78 -12.79 -9.88
C LEU A 17 13.21 -12.03 -11.15
N GLU A 18 12.76 -12.45 -12.33
CA GLU A 18 13.03 -11.77 -13.60
C GLU A 18 12.60 -10.31 -13.55
N ASN A 19 11.36 -10.04 -13.12
CA ASN A 19 10.83 -8.69 -12.96
C ASN A 19 11.67 -7.84 -11.98
N LYS A 20 12.10 -8.42 -10.85
CA LYS A 20 12.94 -7.72 -9.85
C LYS A 20 14.34 -7.41 -10.36
N ILE A 21 14.93 -8.29 -11.16
CA ILE A 21 16.26 -8.07 -11.74
C ILE A 21 16.22 -7.05 -12.87
N ALA A 22 15.20 -7.10 -13.73
CA ALA A 22 15.01 -6.16 -14.83
C ALA A 22 14.77 -4.73 -14.35
N GLY A 23 14.13 -4.56 -13.18
CA GLY A 23 13.87 -3.26 -12.59
C GLY A 23 15.13 -2.59 -12.03
N ASN A 24 15.23 -1.26 -12.17
CA ASN A 24 16.34 -0.44 -11.64
C ASN A 24 16.14 -0.02 -10.16
N THR A 25 15.15 -0.58 -9.47
CA THR A 25 14.78 -0.18 -8.09
C THR A 25 15.53 -0.92 -6.99
N CYS A 26 16.25 -2.00 -7.33
CA CYS A 26 16.98 -2.82 -6.38
C CYS A 26 18.50 -2.62 -6.54
N SER A 27 19.23 -2.53 -5.41
CA SER A 27 20.68 -2.58 -5.41
C SER A 27 21.20 -3.97 -5.87
N ASP A 28 22.44 -4.04 -6.34
CA ASP A 28 23.03 -5.31 -6.78
C ASP A 28 23.06 -6.36 -5.66
N ARG A 29 23.29 -5.92 -4.43
CA ARG A 29 23.22 -6.79 -3.24
C ARG A 29 21.82 -7.38 -3.05
N GLU A 30 20.78 -6.58 -3.19
CA GLU A 30 19.38 -7.06 -3.10
C GLU A 30 19.05 -8.01 -4.25
N LYS A 31 19.49 -7.71 -5.47
CA LYS A 31 19.30 -8.60 -6.63
C LYS A 31 19.95 -9.98 -6.38
N GLU A 32 21.15 -10.00 -5.82
CA GLU A 32 21.86 -11.25 -5.51
C GLU A 32 21.17 -12.03 -4.38
N ASP A 33 20.66 -11.33 -3.36
CA ASP A 33 19.86 -11.93 -2.30
C ASP A 33 18.58 -12.57 -2.83
N PHE A 34 17.89 -11.89 -3.76
CA PHE A 34 16.71 -12.46 -4.42
C PHE A 34 17.07 -13.69 -5.26
N ARG A 35 18.15 -13.63 -6.06
CA ARG A 35 18.61 -14.79 -6.84
C ARG A 35 18.86 -16.00 -5.95
N ARG A 36 19.61 -15.82 -4.87
CA ARG A 36 19.92 -16.91 -3.93
C ARG A 36 18.66 -17.45 -3.26
N PHE A 37 17.72 -16.58 -2.84
CA PHE A 37 16.49 -16.97 -2.19
C PHE A 37 15.58 -17.80 -3.11
N VAL A 38 15.40 -17.36 -4.36
CA VAL A 38 14.55 -18.04 -5.34
C VAL A 38 15.21 -19.31 -5.88
N LYS A 39 16.46 -19.26 -6.32
CA LYS A 39 17.17 -20.43 -6.88
C LYS A 39 17.29 -21.59 -5.90
N ASN A 40 17.50 -21.28 -4.61
CA ASN A 40 17.58 -22.31 -3.56
C ASN A 40 16.20 -22.66 -2.98
N ARG A 41 15.10 -22.21 -3.58
CA ARG A 41 13.72 -22.49 -3.15
C ARG A 41 13.48 -22.24 -1.65
N MET A 42 14.15 -21.22 -1.08
CA MET A 42 14.12 -20.93 0.36
C MET A 42 12.73 -20.47 0.87
N TYR A 43 11.82 -20.16 -0.03
CA TYR A 43 10.44 -19.79 0.26
C TYR A 43 9.54 -21.00 0.54
N ARG A 44 9.81 -22.19 -0.03
CA ARG A 44 8.89 -23.36 -0.02
C ARG A 44 8.36 -23.69 1.38
N ASN A 45 9.24 -23.87 2.35
CA ASN A 45 8.80 -24.20 3.72
C ASN A 45 7.83 -23.18 4.32
N ILE A 46 8.01 -21.89 3.98
CA ILE A 46 7.12 -20.81 4.46
C ILE A 46 5.79 -20.88 3.71
N THR A 47 5.83 -20.96 2.38
CA THR A 47 4.63 -20.91 1.54
C THR A 47 3.75 -22.14 1.68
N GLU A 48 4.34 -23.34 1.80
CA GLU A 48 3.62 -24.58 2.06
C GLU A 48 2.88 -24.54 3.40
N LYS A 49 3.53 -24.02 4.46
CA LYS A 49 2.88 -23.82 5.76
C LYS A 49 1.81 -22.74 5.72
N ILE A 50 1.99 -21.67 4.93
CA ILE A 50 0.95 -20.67 4.71
C ILE A 50 -0.27 -21.32 4.05
N GLN A 51 -0.05 -22.13 3.01
CA GLN A 51 -1.11 -22.84 2.32
C GLN A 51 -1.87 -23.83 3.22
N ALA A 52 -1.16 -24.47 4.13
CA ALA A 52 -1.74 -25.37 5.13
C ALA A 52 -2.43 -24.63 6.31
N GLY A 53 -2.33 -23.29 6.39
CA GLY A 53 -2.86 -22.50 7.53
C GLY A 53 -2.04 -22.61 8.82
N GLU A 54 -0.87 -23.21 8.75
CA GLU A 54 -0.01 -23.51 9.91
C GLU A 54 1.07 -22.45 10.17
N TYR A 55 1.36 -21.59 9.18
CA TYR A 55 2.40 -20.58 9.34
C TYR A 55 1.96 -19.45 10.26
N ARG A 56 2.86 -19.04 11.13
CA ARG A 56 2.71 -17.84 11.96
C ARG A 56 3.90 -16.93 11.69
N PHE A 57 3.60 -15.72 11.22
CA PHE A 57 4.62 -14.70 10.99
C PHE A 57 5.29 -14.31 12.30
N SER A 58 6.58 -14.00 12.23
CA SER A 58 7.32 -13.45 13.36
C SER A 58 6.70 -12.14 13.86
N ILE A 59 7.02 -11.75 15.08
CA ILE A 59 6.62 -10.44 15.60
C ILE A 59 7.31 -9.34 14.76
N PRO A 60 6.56 -8.37 14.18
CA PRO A 60 7.15 -7.32 13.36
C PRO A 60 8.06 -6.43 14.19
N ARG A 61 9.21 -6.08 13.62
CA ARG A 61 10.17 -5.14 14.22
C ARG A 61 9.76 -3.72 13.92
N LYS A 62 9.50 -2.94 14.95
CA LYS A 62 9.21 -1.51 14.90
C LYS A 62 10.51 -0.71 14.95
N LYS A 63 10.69 0.24 14.03
CA LYS A 63 11.84 1.16 14.01
C LYS A 63 11.37 2.57 13.72
N SER A 64 12.05 3.54 14.33
CA SER A 64 11.91 4.94 13.99
C SER A 64 13.08 5.35 13.09
N ILE A 65 12.77 5.81 11.87
CA ILE A 65 13.76 6.29 10.89
C ILE A 65 13.60 7.78 10.65
N SER A 66 14.70 8.49 10.42
CA SER A 66 14.67 9.91 10.05
C SER A 66 14.15 10.07 8.62
N LYS A 67 13.29 11.05 8.39
CA LYS A 67 12.86 11.44 7.04
C LYS A 67 13.96 12.31 6.44
N ALA A 68 14.51 11.89 5.28
CA ALA A 68 15.61 12.62 4.63
C ALA A 68 15.28 14.11 4.49
N GLY A 69 16.23 14.98 4.90
CA GLY A 69 16.09 16.45 4.81
C GLY A 69 15.17 17.11 5.85
N THR A 70 14.74 16.38 6.89
CA THR A 70 13.90 16.93 7.97
C THR A 70 14.23 16.31 9.32
N ASP A 71 13.90 17.00 10.44
CA ASP A 71 13.98 16.44 11.80
C ASP A 71 12.82 15.47 12.13
N LYS A 72 11.92 15.24 11.18
CA LYS A 72 10.76 14.37 11.38
C LYS A 72 11.19 12.90 11.36
N ARG A 73 10.62 12.11 12.26
CA ARG A 73 10.79 10.67 12.33
C ARG A 73 9.55 9.95 11.77
N ARG A 74 9.80 8.83 11.11
CA ARG A 74 8.77 7.94 10.58
C ARG A 74 8.88 6.58 11.24
N ILE A 75 7.76 6.06 11.71
CA ILE A 75 7.69 4.69 12.23
C ILE A 75 7.51 3.74 11.04
N VAL A 76 8.35 2.71 11.00
CA VAL A 76 8.28 1.64 10.00
C VAL A 76 8.37 0.28 10.67
N TYR A 77 7.78 -0.72 10.01
CA TYR A 77 7.77 -2.10 10.47
C TYR A 77 8.49 -3.00 9.46
N SER A 78 9.04 -4.09 9.95
CA SER A 78 9.68 -5.11 9.10
C SER A 78 9.59 -6.48 9.76
N PHE A 79 9.47 -7.52 8.94
CA PHE A 79 9.59 -8.91 9.35
C PHE A 79 11.02 -9.43 9.18
N THR A 80 11.24 -10.71 9.42
CA THR A 80 12.51 -11.35 9.10
C THR A 80 12.80 -11.26 7.60
N ARG A 81 14.07 -11.39 7.21
CA ARG A 81 14.46 -11.27 5.80
C ARG A 81 13.71 -12.24 4.88
N LYS A 82 13.51 -13.49 5.33
CA LYS A 82 12.80 -14.51 4.55
C LYS A 82 11.31 -14.16 4.42
N GLU A 83 10.67 -13.78 5.50
CA GLU A 83 9.27 -13.35 5.50
C GLU A 83 9.06 -12.10 4.64
N ASN A 84 9.97 -11.12 4.72
CA ASN A 84 9.89 -9.94 3.85
C ASN A 84 9.99 -10.30 2.35
N MET A 85 10.78 -11.30 1.97
CA MET A 85 10.83 -11.76 0.58
C MET A 85 9.52 -12.43 0.16
N VAL A 86 8.91 -13.24 1.05
CA VAL A 86 7.56 -13.81 0.80
C VAL A 86 6.51 -12.71 0.70
N LEU A 87 6.53 -11.72 1.59
CA LEU A 87 5.60 -10.57 1.52
C LEU A 87 5.81 -9.71 0.26
N LYS A 88 7.03 -9.58 -0.25
CA LYS A 88 7.31 -8.92 -1.55
C LYS A 88 6.72 -9.71 -2.72
N MET A 89 6.77 -11.05 -2.66
CA MET A 89 6.09 -11.89 -3.66
C MET A 89 4.57 -11.78 -3.54
N MET A 90 4.01 -11.78 -2.32
CA MET A 90 2.57 -11.54 -2.13
C MET A 90 2.14 -10.18 -2.71
N ALA A 91 2.90 -9.11 -2.43
CA ALA A 91 2.63 -7.79 -3.01
C ALA A 91 2.66 -7.81 -4.55
N TYR A 92 3.61 -8.53 -5.15
CA TYR A 92 3.65 -8.73 -6.61
C TYR A 92 2.41 -9.47 -7.13
N LEU A 93 1.95 -10.49 -6.43
CA LEU A 93 0.75 -11.24 -6.80
C LEU A 93 -0.54 -10.42 -6.60
N LEU A 94 -0.57 -9.48 -5.64
CA LEU A 94 -1.72 -8.59 -5.41
C LEU A 94 -1.99 -7.65 -6.58
N HIS A 95 -1.03 -7.41 -7.49
CA HIS A 95 -1.28 -6.66 -8.73
C HIS A 95 -2.35 -7.29 -9.64
N ARG A 96 -2.76 -8.54 -9.39
CA ARG A 96 -3.93 -9.13 -10.07
C ARG A 96 -5.23 -8.35 -9.82
N TYR A 97 -5.27 -7.61 -8.72
CA TYR A 97 -6.40 -6.78 -8.32
C TYR A 97 -6.30 -5.32 -8.82
N ASP A 98 -5.26 -4.93 -9.57
CA ASP A 98 -5.08 -3.54 -10.05
C ASP A 98 -6.29 -2.98 -10.81
N ARG A 99 -7.09 -3.86 -11.42
CA ARG A 99 -8.29 -3.48 -12.20
C ARG A 99 -9.50 -3.09 -11.36
N ILE A 100 -9.49 -3.36 -10.04
CA ILE A 100 -10.58 -2.95 -9.16
C ILE A 100 -10.47 -1.48 -8.76
N PHE A 101 -9.34 -0.84 -8.97
CA PHE A 101 -9.10 0.54 -8.59
C PHE A 101 -9.53 1.52 -9.68
N ALA A 102 -9.99 2.68 -9.24
CA ALA A 102 -10.37 3.78 -10.12
C ALA A 102 -9.19 4.28 -10.97
N ASP A 103 -9.46 4.88 -12.14
CA ASP A 103 -8.43 5.35 -13.07
C ASP A 103 -7.66 6.58 -12.58
N ASN A 104 -8.18 7.24 -11.57
CA ASN A 104 -7.59 8.42 -10.93
C ASN A 104 -6.64 8.08 -9.76
N LEU A 105 -6.45 6.79 -9.46
CA LEU A 105 -5.44 6.28 -8.52
C LEU A 105 -4.15 5.94 -9.26
N TYR A 106 -3.03 6.56 -8.87
CA TYR A 106 -1.73 6.45 -9.55
C TYR A 106 -0.65 5.76 -8.71
N SER A 107 -0.91 5.43 -7.44
CA SER A 107 0.05 4.75 -6.57
C SER A 107 0.05 3.25 -6.77
N TYR A 108 1.19 2.65 -6.54
CA TYR A 108 1.43 1.21 -6.33
C TYR A 108 0.83 0.24 -7.35
N ARG A 109 0.38 0.70 -8.50
CA ARG A 109 -0.14 -0.11 -9.61
C ARG A 109 0.99 -0.45 -10.59
N LYS A 110 0.87 -1.58 -11.29
CA LYS A 110 1.94 -2.11 -12.14
C LYS A 110 2.28 -1.19 -13.32
N ASP A 111 1.27 -0.72 -14.04
CA ASP A 111 1.44 -0.01 -15.32
C ASP A 111 1.03 1.47 -15.23
N ILE A 112 0.67 1.94 -14.05
CA ILE A 112 0.21 3.30 -13.78
C ILE A 112 1.08 3.92 -12.68
N GLY A 113 1.45 5.20 -12.84
CA GLY A 113 2.30 5.87 -11.86
C GLY A 113 2.42 7.37 -12.10
N VAL A 114 3.40 8.01 -11.45
CA VAL A 114 3.61 9.46 -11.47
C VAL A 114 3.66 10.05 -12.89
N LYS A 115 4.28 9.35 -13.86
CA LYS A 115 4.35 9.85 -15.26
C LYS A 115 2.97 9.97 -15.89
N GLN A 116 2.08 9.01 -15.64
CA GLN A 116 0.71 9.04 -16.13
C GLN A 116 -0.10 10.13 -15.41
N ALA A 117 0.06 10.28 -14.09
CA ALA A 117 -0.55 11.37 -13.34
C ALA A 117 -0.15 12.73 -13.90
N ILE A 118 1.15 12.99 -14.12
CA ILE A 118 1.65 14.24 -14.69
C ILE A 118 1.05 14.48 -16.09
N ARG A 119 1.05 13.46 -16.96
CA ARG A 119 0.47 13.59 -18.31
C ARG A 119 -1.00 13.97 -18.26
N ARG A 120 -1.77 13.36 -17.34
CA ARG A 120 -3.19 13.68 -17.20
C ARG A 120 -3.40 15.09 -16.66
N ILE A 121 -2.61 15.55 -15.68
CA ILE A 121 -2.64 16.91 -15.16
C ILE A 121 -2.31 17.92 -16.26
N THR A 122 -1.21 17.71 -16.98
CA THR A 122 -0.77 18.64 -18.04
C THR A 122 -1.64 18.59 -19.29
N GLY A 123 -2.49 17.60 -19.45
CA GLY A 123 -3.48 17.48 -20.52
C GLY A 123 -4.83 18.11 -20.20
N VAL A 124 -5.00 18.75 -19.04
CA VAL A 124 -6.25 19.44 -18.68
C VAL A 124 -6.34 20.74 -19.47
N ASP A 125 -7.42 20.89 -20.21
CA ASP A 125 -7.70 22.13 -20.96
C ASP A 125 -7.89 23.31 -19.98
N GLY A 126 -7.20 24.43 -20.27
CA GLY A 126 -7.29 25.62 -19.42
C GLY A 126 -6.72 25.44 -18.02
N LEU A 127 -5.73 24.55 -17.83
CA LEU A 127 -5.11 24.26 -16.53
C LEU A 127 -4.68 25.52 -15.77
N GLU A 128 -4.22 26.55 -16.49
CA GLU A 128 -3.80 27.83 -15.91
C GLU A 128 -4.94 28.65 -15.28
N ARG A 129 -6.19 28.27 -15.53
CA ARG A 129 -7.40 28.91 -14.98
C ARG A 129 -8.09 28.07 -13.93
N LYS A 130 -7.61 26.84 -13.70
CA LYS A 130 -8.20 25.95 -12.69
C LYS A 130 -7.74 26.31 -11.29
N TYR A 131 -8.66 26.23 -10.36
CA TYR A 131 -8.36 26.21 -8.94
C TYR A 131 -7.78 24.83 -8.58
N CYS A 132 -6.78 24.79 -7.69
CA CYS A 132 -6.07 23.56 -7.37
C CYS A 132 -5.98 23.36 -5.86
N TYR A 133 -6.44 22.22 -5.39
CA TYR A 133 -6.23 21.75 -4.03
C TYR A 133 -5.22 20.62 -4.01
N LYS A 134 -4.13 20.80 -3.29
CA LYS A 134 -3.17 19.76 -3.01
C LYS A 134 -3.17 19.46 -1.51
N ALA A 135 -3.33 18.19 -1.17
CA ALA A 135 -3.44 17.73 0.20
C ALA A 135 -2.57 16.50 0.45
N ASP A 136 -2.28 16.25 1.73
CA ASP A 136 -1.47 15.13 2.22
C ASP A 136 -2.11 14.57 3.49
N ILE A 137 -2.29 13.27 3.56
CA ILE A 137 -2.92 12.61 4.71
C ILE A 137 -1.87 12.41 5.81
N HIS A 138 -2.23 12.80 7.04
CA HIS A 138 -1.33 12.70 8.18
C HIS A 138 -1.11 11.23 8.58
N ASP A 139 0.16 10.80 8.62
CA ASP A 139 0.62 9.46 9.03
C ASP A 139 -0.25 8.31 8.48
N TYR A 140 -0.61 8.38 7.19
CA TYR A 140 -1.63 7.59 6.54
C TYR A 140 -1.57 6.11 6.93
N PHE A 141 -0.45 5.44 6.64
CA PHE A 141 -0.29 3.99 6.82
C PHE A 141 -0.50 3.52 8.27
N ASN A 142 -0.08 4.32 9.24
CA ASN A 142 -0.20 3.98 10.66
C ASN A 142 -1.54 4.42 11.26
N SER A 143 -2.30 5.27 10.54
CA SER A 143 -3.60 5.79 10.97
C SER A 143 -4.79 4.97 10.47
N VAL A 144 -4.58 4.06 9.49
CA VAL A 144 -5.63 3.20 8.95
C VAL A 144 -6.30 2.38 10.06
N LYS A 145 -7.63 2.39 10.09
CA LYS A 145 -8.45 1.65 11.06
C LYS A 145 -8.74 0.25 10.54
N LEU A 146 -8.20 -0.77 11.21
CA LEU A 146 -8.36 -2.17 10.77
C LEU A 146 -9.82 -2.62 10.76
N GLU A 147 -10.64 -2.15 11.70
CA GLU A 147 -12.07 -2.44 11.75
C GLU A 147 -12.85 -1.96 10.51
N LYS A 148 -12.31 -0.97 9.78
CA LYS A 148 -12.89 -0.46 8.53
C LYS A 148 -12.22 -1.09 7.29
N LEU A 149 -10.94 -1.44 7.38
CA LEU A 149 -10.20 -2.05 6.27
C LEU A 149 -10.56 -3.52 6.08
N LEU A 150 -10.65 -4.29 7.17
CA LEU A 150 -10.79 -5.75 7.07
C LEU A 150 -12.06 -6.20 6.34
N PRO A 151 -13.23 -5.58 6.50
CA PRO A 151 -14.40 -5.91 5.69
C PRO A 151 -14.16 -5.69 4.19
N ILE A 152 -13.55 -4.55 3.81
CA ILE A 152 -13.25 -4.25 2.40
C ILE A 152 -12.27 -5.29 1.82
N LEU A 153 -11.27 -5.69 2.61
CA LEU A 153 -10.31 -6.70 2.20
C LEU A 153 -10.97 -8.07 2.04
N GLU A 154 -11.87 -8.47 2.94
CA GLU A 154 -12.61 -9.74 2.88
C GLU A 154 -13.46 -9.86 1.61
N ASP A 155 -14.11 -8.77 1.21
CA ASP A 155 -14.91 -8.71 -0.01
C ASP A 155 -14.03 -8.68 -1.29
N THR A 156 -12.76 -8.26 -1.17
CA THR A 156 -11.87 -8.04 -2.32
C THR A 156 -11.04 -9.27 -2.69
N VAL A 157 -10.52 -9.99 -1.71
CA VAL A 157 -9.56 -11.08 -1.95
C VAL A 157 -10.14 -12.45 -1.60
N ASP A 158 -9.51 -13.53 -2.07
CA ASP A 158 -9.93 -14.88 -1.67
C ASP A 158 -9.69 -15.13 -0.18
N ARG A 159 -10.47 -16.05 0.41
CA ARG A 159 -10.49 -16.34 1.84
C ARG A 159 -9.12 -16.64 2.43
N GLN A 160 -8.30 -17.44 1.75
CA GLN A 160 -6.96 -17.77 2.25
C GLN A 160 -6.05 -16.54 2.29
N THR A 161 -6.13 -15.69 1.28
CA THR A 161 -5.39 -14.42 1.22
C THR A 161 -5.83 -13.48 2.35
N TYR A 162 -7.14 -13.36 2.57
CA TYR A 162 -7.69 -12.60 3.69
C TYR A 162 -7.16 -13.10 5.04
N ASP A 163 -7.24 -14.40 5.29
CA ASP A 163 -6.80 -15.00 6.56
C ASP A 163 -5.32 -14.71 6.87
N VAL A 164 -4.46 -14.76 5.85
CA VAL A 164 -3.02 -14.46 6.00
C VAL A 164 -2.80 -12.99 6.29
N ILE A 165 -3.43 -12.09 5.53
CA ILE A 165 -3.24 -10.63 5.70
C ILE A 165 -3.83 -10.18 7.03
N SER A 166 -5.04 -10.62 7.38
CA SER A 166 -5.68 -10.25 8.65
C SER A 166 -4.87 -10.74 9.85
N MET A 167 -4.34 -11.97 9.82
CA MET A 167 -3.44 -12.49 10.87
C MET A 167 -2.19 -11.61 11.05
N ILE A 168 -1.59 -11.13 9.96
CA ILE A 168 -0.42 -10.23 10.01
C ILE A 168 -0.80 -8.90 10.68
N LEU A 169 -1.93 -8.31 10.27
CA LEU A 169 -2.35 -6.99 10.73
C LEU A 169 -2.85 -6.98 12.17
N THR A 170 -3.58 -8.02 12.58
CA THR A 170 -4.22 -8.10 13.90
C THR A 170 -3.30 -8.59 15.01
N ASN A 171 -2.07 -9.05 14.70
CA ASN A 171 -1.11 -9.42 15.76
C ASN A 171 -0.83 -8.21 16.66
N PRO A 172 -1.17 -8.24 17.97
CA PRO A 172 -1.05 -7.06 18.83
C PRO A 172 0.39 -6.78 19.29
N HIS A 173 1.37 -7.60 18.90
CA HIS A 173 2.74 -7.49 19.39
C HIS A 173 3.67 -6.86 18.36
N VAL A 174 4.65 -6.09 18.87
CA VAL A 174 5.77 -5.54 18.09
C VAL A 174 7.08 -5.74 18.85
N LEU A 175 8.17 -5.92 18.13
CA LEU A 175 9.52 -5.93 18.69
C LEU A 175 10.14 -4.56 18.51
N SER A 176 10.32 -3.81 19.60
CA SER A 176 10.94 -2.47 19.61
C SER A 176 12.10 -2.46 20.58
N GLU A 177 13.28 -2.03 20.14
CA GLU A 177 14.49 -1.92 20.98
C GLU A 177 14.81 -3.21 21.79
N GLY A 178 14.60 -4.38 21.17
CA GLY A 178 14.84 -5.67 21.80
C GLY A 178 13.75 -6.16 22.76
N ARG A 179 12.67 -5.40 22.94
CA ARG A 179 11.54 -5.74 23.82
C ARG A 179 10.28 -6.01 23.02
N ILE A 180 9.50 -7.00 23.44
CA ILE A 180 8.17 -7.26 22.90
C ILE A 180 7.18 -6.34 23.64
N LEU A 181 6.50 -5.49 22.87
CA LEU A 181 5.49 -4.57 23.37
C LEU A 181 4.13 -4.92 22.75
N ARG A 182 3.06 -4.63 23.48
CA ARG A 182 1.69 -4.65 22.94
C ARG A 182 1.38 -3.29 22.32
N GLU A 183 0.89 -3.31 21.09
CA GLU A 183 0.49 -2.12 20.34
C GLU A 183 -0.81 -2.42 19.58
N ASP A 184 -1.92 -1.95 20.10
CA ASP A 184 -3.25 -2.31 19.60
C ASP A 184 -3.62 -1.54 18.29
N SER A 185 -2.93 -0.44 17.99
CA SER A 185 -3.16 0.34 16.75
C SER A 185 -1.84 0.59 16.02
N LYS A 186 -1.60 -0.18 14.95
CA LYS A 186 -0.40 -0.07 14.08
C LYS A 186 -0.76 0.33 12.66
N GLY A 187 -2.05 0.54 12.38
CA GLY A 187 -2.52 0.66 11.03
C GLY A 187 -2.14 -0.55 10.17
N ILE A 188 -1.78 -0.26 8.93
CA ILE A 188 -1.31 -1.28 7.98
C ILE A 188 0.21 -1.48 8.01
N MET A 189 0.87 -0.97 9.04
CA MET A 189 2.32 -1.12 9.26
C MET A 189 3.17 -0.61 8.10
N ALA A 190 3.43 0.70 8.07
CA ALA A 190 4.32 1.32 7.08
C ALA A 190 5.64 0.56 6.93
N GLY A 191 6.05 0.25 5.71
CA GLY A 191 7.31 -0.43 5.39
C GLY A 191 7.19 -1.94 5.14
N ILE A 192 6.06 -2.59 5.41
CA ILE A 192 5.84 -3.96 4.94
C ILE A 192 5.32 -3.96 3.48
N PRO A 193 5.72 -4.93 2.66
CA PRO A 193 5.46 -4.89 1.22
C PRO A 193 3.98 -4.83 0.81
N ILE A 194 3.09 -5.49 1.56
CA ILE A 194 1.66 -5.53 1.25
C ILE A 194 0.90 -4.27 1.64
N SER A 195 1.49 -3.38 2.45
CA SER A 195 0.81 -2.17 2.95
C SER A 195 0.42 -1.21 1.82
N ALA A 196 1.16 -1.21 0.72
CA ALA A 196 0.87 -0.40 -0.46
C ALA A 196 -0.53 -0.71 -1.04
N PHE A 197 -0.82 -1.98 -1.30
CA PHE A 197 -2.13 -2.43 -1.76
C PHE A 197 -3.25 -2.10 -0.76
N LEU A 198 -3.00 -2.28 0.53
CA LEU A 198 -3.96 -2.01 1.60
C LEU A 198 -4.27 -0.51 1.73
N ALA A 199 -3.27 0.35 1.51
CA ALA A 199 -3.46 1.79 1.47
C ALA A 199 -4.34 2.21 0.28
N ASP A 200 -4.10 1.65 -0.90
CA ASP A 200 -4.93 1.94 -2.06
C ASP A 200 -6.37 1.46 -1.85
N LEU A 201 -6.54 0.28 -1.27
CA LEU A 201 -7.85 -0.31 -1.00
C LEU A 201 -8.68 0.51 0.01
N TYR A 202 -8.04 1.11 1.02
CA TYR A 202 -8.72 1.79 2.11
C TYR A 202 -9.51 3.04 1.69
N LEU A 203 -9.06 3.74 0.66
CA LEU A 203 -9.69 4.97 0.14
C LEU A 203 -10.25 4.79 -1.28
N MET A 204 -10.42 3.55 -1.72
CA MET A 204 -10.93 3.23 -3.05
C MET A 204 -12.31 3.86 -3.31
N ASP A 205 -13.16 3.92 -2.32
CA ASP A 205 -14.49 4.54 -2.40
C ASP A 205 -14.42 6.06 -2.66
N MET A 206 -13.45 6.76 -2.08
CA MET A 206 -13.20 8.17 -2.37
C MET A 206 -12.71 8.37 -3.81
N ASP A 207 -11.83 7.51 -4.30
CA ASP A 207 -11.33 7.57 -5.67
C ASP A 207 -12.47 7.40 -6.69
N PHE A 208 -13.36 6.43 -6.45
CA PHE A 208 -14.54 6.21 -7.29
C PHE A 208 -15.52 7.37 -7.24
N HIS A 209 -15.78 7.95 -6.05
CA HIS A 209 -16.64 9.13 -5.96
C HIS A 209 -16.22 10.23 -6.94
N PHE A 210 -14.96 10.64 -6.92
CA PHE A 210 -14.47 11.68 -7.82
C PHE A 210 -14.42 11.25 -9.29
N GLN A 211 -14.24 9.94 -9.56
CA GLN A 211 -14.32 9.43 -10.91
C GLN A 211 -15.74 9.50 -11.47
N ASP A 212 -16.73 9.11 -10.67
CA ASP A 212 -18.14 9.06 -11.06
C ASP A 212 -18.73 10.46 -11.23
N GLU A 213 -18.29 11.43 -10.39
CA GLU A 213 -18.65 12.86 -10.52
C GLU A 213 -17.93 13.54 -11.70
N GLY A 214 -16.98 12.87 -12.37
CA GLY A 214 -16.23 13.43 -13.49
C GLY A 214 -15.26 14.57 -13.10
N VAL A 215 -14.99 14.73 -11.81
CA VAL A 215 -14.07 15.74 -11.27
C VAL A 215 -12.64 15.35 -11.56
N PHE A 216 -11.79 16.32 -11.90
CA PHE A 216 -10.37 16.04 -11.98
C PHE A 216 -9.78 15.83 -10.60
N TYR A 217 -9.53 14.59 -10.30
CA TYR A 217 -8.91 14.09 -9.07
C TYR A 217 -7.74 13.18 -9.41
N ALA A 218 -6.67 13.25 -8.63
CA ALA A 218 -5.54 12.35 -8.72
C ALA A 218 -5.00 12.02 -7.33
N ARG A 219 -4.91 10.74 -6.99
CA ARG A 219 -4.30 10.29 -5.74
C ARG A 219 -3.03 9.47 -5.99
N TYR A 220 -1.99 9.78 -5.23
CA TYR A 220 -0.78 8.99 -5.15
C TYR A 220 -0.46 8.71 -3.67
N ALA A 221 -0.87 7.54 -3.19
CA ALA A 221 -0.79 7.16 -1.77
C ALA A 221 -1.54 8.16 -0.85
N ASP A 222 -0.79 8.95 -0.09
CA ASP A 222 -1.26 10.01 0.81
C ASP A 222 -1.38 11.39 0.14
N ASP A 223 -0.79 11.57 -1.05
CA ASP A 223 -0.90 12.83 -1.81
C ASP A 223 -2.19 12.85 -2.65
N ILE A 224 -3.00 13.88 -2.48
CA ILE A 224 -4.26 14.14 -3.21
C ILE A 224 -4.11 15.44 -3.98
N LEU A 225 -4.59 15.47 -5.22
CA LEU A 225 -4.69 16.67 -6.04
C LEU A 225 -6.07 16.72 -6.70
N ILE A 226 -6.75 17.87 -6.56
CA ILE A 226 -8.06 18.14 -7.15
C ILE A 226 -7.98 19.45 -7.94
N LEU A 227 -8.62 19.50 -9.10
CA LEU A 227 -8.81 20.72 -9.89
C LEU A 227 -10.30 21.02 -9.99
N ALA A 228 -10.65 22.31 -9.89
CA ALA A 228 -12.01 22.83 -10.01
C ALA A 228 -12.06 24.03 -10.96
N ASP A 229 -13.25 24.34 -11.45
CA ASP A 229 -13.49 25.49 -12.32
C ASP A 229 -13.75 26.79 -11.53
N SER A 230 -14.17 26.68 -10.27
CA SER A 230 -14.39 27.82 -9.36
C SER A 230 -13.82 27.54 -7.97
N GLU A 231 -13.74 28.58 -7.15
CA GLU A 231 -13.32 28.50 -5.77
C GLU A 231 -14.39 27.78 -4.93
N GLU A 232 -15.65 28.04 -5.22
CA GLU A 232 -16.79 27.43 -4.55
C GLU A 232 -16.82 25.91 -4.76
N GLU A 233 -16.64 25.43 -6.00
CA GLU A 233 -16.52 23.99 -6.28
C GLU A 233 -15.33 23.38 -5.54
N LEU A 234 -14.19 24.07 -5.50
CA LEU A 234 -13.02 23.57 -4.79
C LEU A 234 -13.27 23.42 -3.30
N GLU A 235 -13.98 24.38 -2.67
CA GLU A 235 -14.36 24.32 -1.26
C GLU A 235 -15.28 23.13 -0.98
N GLU A 236 -16.27 22.85 -1.85
CA GLU A 236 -17.15 21.67 -1.74
C GLU A 236 -16.34 20.37 -1.79
N TYR A 237 -15.40 20.25 -2.73
CA TYR A 237 -14.54 19.06 -2.83
C TYR A 237 -13.62 18.90 -1.62
N MET A 238 -13.07 20.00 -1.10
CA MET A 238 -12.26 19.99 0.12
C MET A 238 -13.07 19.53 1.33
N GLU A 239 -14.28 20.03 1.47
CA GLU A 239 -15.19 19.62 2.56
C GLU A 239 -15.52 18.12 2.45
N TYR A 240 -15.84 17.62 1.25
CA TYR A 240 -16.07 16.20 1.02
C TYR A 240 -14.85 15.37 1.44
N VAL A 241 -13.63 15.71 0.98
CA VAL A 241 -12.39 15.00 1.35
C VAL A 241 -12.19 14.98 2.86
N CYS A 242 -12.33 16.13 3.52
CA CYS A 242 -12.16 16.24 4.98
C CYS A 242 -13.16 15.35 5.72
N ASN A 243 -14.42 15.39 5.35
CA ASN A 243 -15.50 14.62 5.96
C ASN A 243 -15.30 13.11 5.71
N HIS A 244 -14.93 12.74 4.48
CA HIS A 244 -14.65 11.34 4.12
C HIS A 244 -13.47 10.78 4.90
N LEU A 245 -12.35 11.50 4.96
CA LEU A 245 -11.16 11.10 5.73
C LEU A 245 -11.49 10.98 7.23
N ALA A 246 -12.21 11.94 7.79
CA ALA A 246 -12.66 11.88 9.19
C ALA A 246 -13.54 10.65 9.45
N SER A 247 -14.47 10.34 8.53
CA SER A 247 -15.31 9.13 8.61
C SER A 247 -14.48 7.85 8.61
N LYS A 248 -13.34 7.83 7.93
CA LYS A 248 -12.36 6.72 7.92
C LYS A 248 -11.39 6.75 9.10
N GLY A 249 -11.47 7.76 9.98
CA GLY A 249 -10.55 7.94 11.12
C GLY A 249 -9.16 8.45 10.71
N LEU A 250 -9.10 9.15 9.57
CA LEU A 250 -7.92 9.83 9.04
C LEU A 250 -8.05 11.34 9.19
N SER A 251 -6.95 12.05 9.03
CA SER A 251 -6.95 13.51 9.04
C SER A 251 -5.94 14.05 8.02
N MET A 252 -6.20 15.27 7.57
CA MET A 252 -5.29 16.01 6.72
C MET A 252 -4.05 16.45 7.49
N ASN A 253 -2.93 16.58 6.79
CA ASN A 253 -1.73 17.17 7.37
C ASN A 253 -1.90 18.70 7.46
N PRO A 254 -1.91 19.32 8.66
CA PRO A 254 -2.21 20.74 8.82
C PRO A 254 -1.10 21.68 8.30
N LYS A 255 0.02 21.14 7.81
CA LYS A 255 1.22 21.91 7.41
C LYS A 255 1.47 22.00 5.91
N LYS A 256 0.47 21.69 5.10
CA LYS A 256 0.57 21.87 3.63
C LYS A 256 -0.54 22.74 3.11
#